data_fe2ac33bcf5a131e5d460545f30812d9
#
_entry.id   fe2ac33bcf5a131e5d460545f30812d9
#
_cell.length_a   1.000
_cell.length_b   1.000
_cell.length_c   1.000
_cell.angle_alpha   90.00
_cell.angle_beta   90.00
_cell.angle_gamma   90.00
#
_symmetry.space_group_name_H-M   'P 1'
#
loop_
_entity.id
_entity.type
_entity.pdbx_description
1 polymer ?
#
loop_
_entity_poly.entity_id
_entity_poly.type
_entity_poly.pdbx_seq_one_letter_code
_entity_poly.pdbx_strand_id
1 'polypeptide(L)'
;MLVLLTQLTFFLAIQCSNAGTAAILAATIPVFTTIWDIFVKHRAPQIREMACTALAIIAVVLITTKGDFDSVSLSLTGVLWGLASSVAGAASNIQPNAVLKKIPVTIVVGGGMTVGGIVMSIFFPPWAIEEANWTTLSALFYAYIVVVGTLVSFLLYVSSLKMISATSASLLSCFEPITAVVLSVALLGAPLTPAEGVGGVLVFAAVWLLASRKEALA
;
A
#
# COMPACT_ATOMS: atom_id res chain seq x y z
N MET A 1 9.21 -8.12 -9.55
CA MET A 1 8.56 -7.59 -10.76
C MET A 1 7.20 -6.95 -10.48
N LEU A 2 6.23 -7.63 -9.84
CA LEU A 2 4.90 -7.04 -9.56
C LEU A 2 4.94 -5.82 -8.65
N VAL A 3 5.79 -5.81 -7.61
CA VAL A 3 5.96 -4.64 -6.72
C VAL A 3 6.45 -3.42 -7.51
N LEU A 4 7.38 -3.63 -8.45
CA LEU A 4 7.84 -2.56 -9.33
C LEU A 4 6.70 -2.00 -10.17
N LEU A 5 5.88 -2.90 -10.76
CA LEU A 5 4.73 -2.50 -11.57
C LEU A 5 3.71 -1.72 -10.72
N THR A 6 3.46 -2.15 -9.48
CA THR A 6 2.60 -1.44 -8.53
C THR A 6 3.10 -0.02 -8.30
N GLN A 7 4.39 0.14 -8.01
CA GLN A 7 4.97 1.46 -7.72
C GLN A 7 4.98 2.35 -8.96
N LEU A 8 5.39 1.83 -10.12
CA LEU A 8 5.40 2.59 -11.35
C LEU A 8 4.00 3.11 -11.70
N THR A 9 2.99 2.24 -11.69
CA THR A 9 1.61 2.63 -12.00
C THR A 9 1.02 3.56 -10.95
N PHE A 10 1.43 3.43 -9.67
CA PHE A 10 1.05 4.35 -8.60
C PHE A 10 1.62 5.76 -8.83
N PHE A 11 2.90 5.88 -9.16
CA PHE A 11 3.50 7.18 -9.48
C PHE A 11 2.93 7.80 -10.75
N LEU A 12 2.61 7.01 -11.78
CA LEU A 12 1.91 7.50 -12.96
C LEU A 12 0.49 8.00 -12.62
N ALA A 13 -0.21 7.33 -11.71
CA ALA A 13 -1.48 7.80 -11.20
C ALA A 13 -1.34 9.16 -10.50
N ILE A 14 -0.30 9.35 -9.67
CA ILE A 14 -0.01 10.65 -9.03
C ILE A 14 0.25 11.73 -10.08
N GLN A 15 1.06 11.45 -11.09
CA GLN A 15 1.37 12.43 -12.14
C GLN A 15 0.16 12.82 -12.97
N CYS A 16 -0.75 11.88 -13.24
CA CYS A 16 -1.95 12.12 -14.05
C CYS A 16 -3.15 12.63 -13.24
N SER A 17 -3.08 12.60 -11.91
CA SER A 17 -4.13 13.11 -11.01
C SER A 17 -3.52 13.86 -9.82
N ASN A 18 -3.51 13.28 -8.64
CA ASN A 18 -2.79 13.73 -7.46
C ASN A 18 -2.54 12.57 -6.49
N ALA A 19 -1.69 12.80 -5.47
CA ALA A 19 -1.34 11.79 -4.48
C ALA A 19 -2.57 11.27 -3.71
N GLY A 20 -3.55 12.15 -3.46
CA GLY A 20 -4.79 11.81 -2.78
C GLY A 20 -5.63 10.81 -3.57
N THR A 21 -5.89 11.11 -4.83
CA THR A 21 -6.64 10.23 -5.73
C THR A 21 -5.93 8.88 -5.89
N ALA A 22 -4.61 8.88 -6.08
CA ALA A 22 -3.83 7.65 -6.17
C ALA A 22 -3.92 6.79 -4.90
N ALA A 23 -3.87 7.41 -3.71
CA ALA A 23 -4.01 6.71 -2.43
C ALA A 23 -5.42 6.11 -2.23
N ILE A 24 -6.48 6.84 -2.63
CA ILE A 24 -7.86 6.33 -2.59
C ILE A 24 -8.00 5.10 -3.49
N LEU A 25 -7.43 5.16 -4.70
CA LEU A 25 -7.46 4.03 -5.62
C LEU A 25 -6.65 2.85 -5.06
N ALA A 26 -5.48 3.08 -4.48
CA ALA A 26 -4.68 2.03 -3.83
C ALA A 26 -5.42 1.36 -2.67
N ALA A 27 -6.30 2.06 -1.94
CA ALA A 27 -7.15 1.47 -0.91
C ALA A 27 -8.15 0.42 -1.45
N THR A 28 -8.32 0.31 -2.77
CA THR A 28 -9.11 -0.76 -3.40
C THR A 28 -8.35 -2.09 -3.58
N ILE A 29 -7.05 -2.16 -3.24
CA ILE A 29 -6.26 -3.42 -3.29
C ILE A 29 -6.97 -4.59 -2.60
N PRO A 30 -7.58 -4.46 -1.41
CA PRO A 30 -8.30 -5.56 -0.78
C PRO A 30 -9.50 -6.07 -1.59
N VAL A 31 -10.12 -5.20 -2.39
CA VAL A 31 -11.21 -5.60 -3.30
C VAL A 31 -10.69 -6.59 -4.33
N PHE A 32 -9.57 -6.24 -4.99
CA PHE A 32 -8.97 -7.10 -6.01
C PHE A 32 -8.40 -8.40 -5.44
N THR A 33 -7.85 -8.38 -4.21
CA THR A 33 -7.43 -9.61 -3.52
C THR A 33 -8.63 -10.52 -3.21
N THR A 34 -9.76 -9.94 -2.80
CA THR A 34 -11.00 -10.68 -2.55
C THR A 34 -11.58 -11.27 -3.85
N ILE A 35 -11.58 -10.48 -4.93
CA ILE A 35 -12.00 -10.96 -6.27
C ILE A 35 -11.16 -12.17 -6.69
N TRP A 36 -9.84 -12.11 -6.50
CA TRP A 36 -8.95 -13.23 -6.78
C TRP A 36 -9.32 -14.47 -5.96
N ASP A 37 -9.57 -14.31 -4.67
CA ASP A 37 -9.94 -15.42 -3.79
C ASP A 37 -11.27 -16.08 -4.22
N ILE A 38 -12.22 -15.29 -4.73
CA ILE A 38 -13.48 -15.83 -5.28
C ILE A 38 -13.22 -16.67 -6.54
N PHE A 39 -12.53 -16.10 -7.53
CA PHE A 39 -12.40 -16.72 -8.85
C PHE A 39 -11.37 -17.84 -8.89
N VAL A 40 -10.26 -17.74 -8.15
CA VAL A 40 -9.14 -18.70 -8.23
C VAL A 40 -9.18 -19.72 -7.11
N LYS A 41 -9.54 -19.31 -5.90
CA LYS A 41 -9.63 -20.23 -4.74
C LYS A 41 -11.05 -20.75 -4.52
N HIS A 42 -12.03 -20.32 -5.32
CA HIS A 42 -13.45 -20.64 -5.17
C HIS A 42 -13.97 -20.40 -3.74
N ARG A 43 -13.41 -19.40 -3.07
CA ARG A 43 -13.76 -19.03 -1.70
C ARG A 43 -14.72 -17.84 -1.73
N ALA A 44 -15.95 -18.04 -1.22
CA ALA A 44 -16.88 -16.94 -1.06
C ALA A 44 -16.35 -15.90 -0.05
N PRO A 45 -16.45 -14.58 -0.34
CA PRO A 45 -16.05 -13.53 0.59
C PRO A 45 -16.93 -13.58 1.83
N GLN A 46 -16.33 -13.43 3.00
CA GLN A 46 -17.10 -13.30 4.23
C GLN A 46 -17.67 -11.88 4.31
N ILE A 47 -18.90 -11.75 4.82
CA ILE A 47 -19.55 -10.44 5.01
C ILE A 47 -18.67 -9.46 5.82
N ARG A 48 -17.89 -9.99 6.76
CA ARG A 48 -16.93 -9.20 7.55
C ARG A 48 -15.79 -8.65 6.70
N GLU A 49 -15.22 -9.45 5.79
CA GLU A 49 -14.15 -8.99 4.87
C GLU A 49 -14.66 -7.87 3.97
N MET A 50 -15.89 -8.00 3.49
CA MET A 50 -16.55 -6.94 2.70
C MET A 50 -16.78 -5.67 3.53
N ALA A 51 -17.26 -5.82 4.78
CA ALA A 51 -17.46 -4.70 5.68
C ALA A 51 -16.13 -4.00 6.04
N CYS A 52 -15.08 -4.78 6.36
CA CYS A 52 -13.74 -4.23 6.62
C CYS A 52 -13.19 -3.46 5.40
N THR A 53 -13.34 -4.01 4.19
CA THR A 53 -12.90 -3.36 2.95
C THR A 53 -13.67 -2.05 2.72
N ALA A 54 -14.99 -2.04 2.89
CA ALA A 54 -15.79 -0.83 2.75
C ALA A 54 -15.39 0.24 3.79
N LEU A 55 -15.23 -0.14 5.05
CA LEU A 55 -14.78 0.77 6.11
C LEU A 55 -13.39 1.33 5.81
N ALA A 56 -12.45 0.50 5.33
CA ALA A 56 -11.10 0.92 4.99
C ALA A 56 -11.10 1.94 3.82
N ILE A 57 -11.88 1.70 2.79
CA ILE A 57 -12.00 2.63 1.64
C ILE A 57 -12.58 3.97 2.12
N ILE A 58 -13.67 3.97 2.88
CA ILE A 58 -14.29 5.19 3.42
C ILE A 58 -13.28 5.94 4.29
N ALA A 59 -12.55 5.24 5.14
CA ALA A 59 -11.54 5.81 6.02
C ALA A 59 -10.41 6.50 5.22
N VAL A 60 -9.86 5.81 4.21
CA VAL A 60 -8.80 6.38 3.36
C VAL A 60 -9.31 7.60 2.59
N VAL A 61 -10.54 7.56 2.08
CA VAL A 61 -11.15 8.73 1.43
C VAL A 61 -11.20 9.92 2.39
N LEU A 62 -11.70 9.74 3.60
CA LEU A 62 -11.81 10.83 4.60
C LEU A 62 -10.44 11.38 5.01
N ILE A 63 -9.45 10.50 5.26
CA ILE A 63 -8.10 10.91 5.63
C ILE A 63 -7.43 11.68 4.51
N THR A 64 -7.55 11.19 3.28
CA THR A 64 -6.84 11.75 2.12
C THR A 64 -7.43 13.06 1.64
N THR A 65 -8.76 13.17 1.65
CA THR A 65 -9.47 14.40 1.24
C THR A 65 -9.53 15.45 2.34
N LYS A 66 -9.26 15.05 3.61
CA LYS A 66 -9.46 15.92 4.79
C LYS A 66 -10.88 16.50 4.91
N GLY A 67 -11.85 15.86 4.22
CA GLY A 67 -13.23 16.33 4.11
C GLY A 67 -13.51 17.29 2.94
N ASP A 68 -12.49 17.64 2.17
CA ASP A 68 -12.63 18.43 0.94
C ASP A 68 -12.61 17.48 -0.27
N PHE A 69 -13.79 17.14 -0.75
CA PHE A 69 -13.96 16.21 -1.88
C PHE A 69 -13.62 16.84 -3.24
N ASP A 70 -13.55 18.16 -3.33
CA ASP A 70 -13.14 18.88 -4.55
C ASP A 70 -11.63 18.71 -4.81
N SER A 71 -10.87 18.30 -3.78
CA SER A 71 -9.45 17.97 -3.90
C SER A 71 -9.17 16.71 -4.72
N VAL A 72 -10.19 15.88 -4.99
CA VAL A 72 -10.05 14.63 -5.76
C VAL A 72 -10.03 14.93 -7.24
N SER A 73 -8.85 14.78 -7.88
CA SER A 73 -8.70 14.96 -9.32
C SER A 73 -9.01 13.65 -10.05
N LEU A 74 -10.17 13.56 -10.66
CA LEU A 74 -10.64 12.38 -11.41
C LEU A 74 -10.29 12.49 -12.90
N SER A 75 -9.01 12.52 -13.25
CA SER A 75 -8.62 12.34 -14.65
C SER A 75 -8.79 10.86 -15.04
N LEU A 76 -9.34 10.60 -16.23
CA LEU A 76 -9.52 9.22 -16.71
C LEU A 76 -8.20 8.44 -16.70
N THR A 77 -7.12 9.07 -17.15
CA THR A 77 -5.78 8.47 -17.19
C THR A 77 -5.26 8.16 -15.79
N GLY A 78 -5.44 9.09 -14.83
CA GLY A 78 -5.05 8.88 -13.43
C GLY A 78 -5.82 7.74 -12.78
N VAL A 79 -7.14 7.65 -13.03
CA VAL A 79 -7.98 6.55 -12.53
C VAL A 79 -7.54 5.21 -13.13
N LEU A 80 -7.27 5.14 -14.44
CA LEU A 80 -6.81 3.91 -15.08
C LEU A 80 -5.46 3.44 -14.51
N TRP A 81 -4.49 4.34 -14.32
CA TRP A 81 -3.21 4.01 -13.70
C TRP A 81 -3.36 3.59 -12.25
N GLY A 82 -4.22 4.25 -11.48
CA GLY A 82 -4.49 3.90 -10.09
C GLY A 82 -5.15 2.53 -9.92
N LEU A 83 -6.12 2.19 -10.78
CA LEU A 83 -6.72 0.86 -10.81
C LEU A 83 -5.70 -0.20 -11.25
N ALA A 84 -4.86 0.09 -12.25
CA ALA A 84 -3.76 -0.79 -12.66
C ALA A 84 -2.79 -1.04 -11.49
N SER A 85 -2.47 0.00 -10.70
CA SER A 85 -1.68 -0.12 -9.49
C SER A 85 -2.35 -1.03 -8.45
N SER A 86 -3.66 -0.90 -8.26
CA SER A 86 -4.40 -1.73 -7.31
C SER A 86 -4.43 -3.20 -7.71
N VAL A 87 -4.60 -3.48 -9.00
CA VAL A 87 -4.53 -4.85 -9.54
C VAL A 87 -3.12 -5.42 -9.38
N ALA A 88 -2.09 -4.66 -9.73
CA ALA A 88 -0.69 -5.06 -9.57
C ALA A 88 -0.34 -5.26 -8.09
N GLY A 89 -0.84 -4.40 -7.20
CA GLY A 89 -0.71 -4.51 -5.74
C GLY A 89 -1.35 -5.78 -5.20
N ALA A 90 -2.58 -6.09 -5.60
CA ALA A 90 -3.24 -7.33 -5.25
C ALA A 90 -2.45 -8.56 -5.72
N ALA A 91 -1.97 -8.56 -6.96
CA ALA A 91 -1.13 -9.63 -7.50
C ALA A 91 0.18 -9.76 -6.73
N SER A 92 0.82 -8.64 -6.32
CA SER A 92 2.05 -8.65 -5.52
C SER A 92 1.85 -9.20 -4.11
N ASN A 93 0.64 -9.10 -3.55
CA ASN A 93 0.29 -9.68 -2.25
C ASN A 93 -0.02 -11.18 -2.33
N ILE A 94 -0.51 -11.65 -3.48
CA ILE A 94 -0.94 -13.04 -3.68
C ILE A 94 0.23 -13.92 -4.13
N GLN A 95 1.04 -13.44 -5.07
CA GLN A 95 2.16 -14.18 -5.66
C GLN A 95 3.17 -14.73 -4.65
N PRO A 96 3.59 -13.98 -3.61
CA PRO A 96 4.57 -14.47 -2.65
C PRO A 96 4.13 -15.74 -1.94
N ASN A 97 2.85 -15.93 -1.69
CA ASN A 97 2.33 -17.10 -0.96
C ASN A 97 2.73 -18.43 -1.60
N ALA A 98 2.78 -18.51 -2.94
CA ALA A 98 3.20 -19.71 -3.65
C ALA A 98 4.72 -19.92 -3.58
N VAL A 99 5.48 -18.82 -3.66
CA VAL A 99 6.95 -18.83 -3.71
C VAL A 99 7.54 -19.03 -2.31
N LEU A 100 6.95 -18.42 -1.29
CA LEU A 100 7.40 -18.48 0.10
C LEU A 100 7.31 -19.88 0.73
N LYS A 101 6.58 -20.81 0.10
CA LYS A 101 6.56 -22.21 0.51
C LYS A 101 7.88 -22.92 0.19
N LYS A 102 8.65 -22.41 -0.78
CA LYS A 102 9.86 -23.08 -1.30
C LYS A 102 11.13 -22.24 -1.13
N ILE A 103 11.01 -20.92 -1.02
CA ILE A 103 12.13 -19.99 -1.03
C ILE A 103 12.08 -19.08 0.22
N PRO A 104 13.22 -18.84 0.90
CA PRO A 104 13.30 -17.90 2.01
C PRO A 104 12.83 -16.48 1.65
N VAL A 105 12.21 -15.80 2.60
CA VAL A 105 11.69 -14.42 2.41
C VAL A 105 12.79 -13.47 1.93
N THR A 106 13.99 -13.58 2.50
CA THR A 106 15.14 -12.74 2.18
C THR A 106 15.53 -12.83 0.70
N ILE A 107 15.47 -14.04 0.11
CA ILE A 107 15.77 -14.26 -1.31
C ILE A 107 14.63 -13.69 -2.19
N VAL A 108 13.38 -13.86 -1.78
CA VAL A 108 12.22 -13.35 -2.52
C VAL A 108 12.24 -11.82 -2.55
N VAL A 109 12.45 -11.18 -1.39
CA VAL A 109 12.48 -9.71 -1.28
C VAL A 109 13.75 -9.15 -1.91
N GLY A 110 14.93 -9.68 -1.55
CA GLY A 110 16.20 -9.20 -2.09
C GLY A 110 16.29 -9.37 -3.60
N GLY A 111 15.94 -10.55 -4.12
CA GLY A 111 15.91 -10.80 -5.56
C GLY A 111 14.90 -9.91 -6.30
N GLY A 112 13.71 -9.74 -5.71
CA GLY A 112 12.67 -8.84 -6.27
C GLY A 112 13.11 -7.39 -6.34
N MET A 113 13.75 -6.87 -5.28
CA MET A 113 14.29 -5.51 -5.23
C MET A 113 15.47 -5.33 -6.19
N THR A 114 16.39 -6.29 -6.27
CA THR A 114 17.53 -6.23 -7.17
C THR A 114 17.08 -6.19 -8.63
N VAL A 115 16.23 -7.13 -9.03
CA VAL A 115 15.69 -7.17 -10.40
C VAL A 115 14.88 -5.90 -10.69
N GLY A 116 14.04 -5.46 -9.74
CA GLY A 116 13.28 -4.22 -9.88
C GLY A 116 14.20 -3.00 -10.04
N GLY A 117 15.24 -2.89 -9.22
CA GLY A 117 16.22 -1.82 -9.29
C GLY A 117 16.96 -1.79 -10.63
N ILE A 118 17.42 -2.94 -11.14
CA ILE A 118 18.07 -3.04 -12.44
C ILE A 118 17.13 -2.58 -13.56
N VAL A 119 15.90 -3.08 -13.58
CA VAL A 119 14.92 -2.70 -14.61
C VAL A 119 14.63 -1.19 -14.56
N MET A 120 14.42 -0.62 -13.35
CA MET A 120 14.19 0.82 -13.22
C MET A 120 15.40 1.66 -13.64
N SER A 121 16.62 1.20 -13.33
CA SER A 121 17.84 1.92 -13.73
C SER A 121 18.06 1.98 -15.25
N ILE A 122 17.45 1.08 -16.01
CA ILE A 122 17.46 1.11 -17.47
C ILE A 122 16.56 2.24 -18.01
N PHE A 123 15.36 2.40 -17.42
CA PHE A 123 14.40 3.40 -17.87
C PHE A 123 14.59 4.77 -17.21
N PHE A 124 15.03 4.78 -15.95
CA PHE A 124 15.25 5.97 -15.13
C PHE A 124 16.63 5.89 -14.48
N PRO A 125 17.70 6.18 -15.23
CA PRO A 125 19.07 6.03 -14.74
C PRO A 125 19.34 7.00 -13.58
N PRO A 126 19.74 6.50 -12.39
CA PRO A 126 19.96 7.35 -11.21
C PRO A 126 21.10 8.35 -11.36
N TRP A 127 22.00 8.11 -12.30
CA TRP A 127 23.11 9.03 -12.64
C TRP A 127 22.71 10.17 -13.57
N ALA A 128 21.48 10.18 -14.11
CA ALA A 128 20.95 11.27 -14.92
C ALA A 128 20.27 12.38 -14.10
N ILE A 129 20.26 12.26 -12.76
CA ILE A 129 19.71 13.28 -11.88
C ILE A 129 20.75 14.38 -11.68
N GLU A 130 20.70 15.42 -12.51
CA GLU A 130 21.71 16.49 -12.54
C GLU A 130 21.61 17.49 -11.38
N GLU A 131 20.51 17.57 -10.65
CA GLU A 131 20.22 18.64 -9.67
C GLU A 131 20.07 18.17 -8.22
N ALA A 132 20.57 16.99 -7.84
CA ALA A 132 20.46 16.54 -6.47
C ALA A 132 21.50 17.22 -5.56
N ASN A 133 21.10 18.27 -4.85
CA ASN A 133 21.91 18.88 -3.80
C ASN A 133 21.97 17.97 -2.56
N TRP A 134 22.95 17.07 -2.54
CA TRP A 134 23.15 16.15 -1.43
C TRP A 134 23.75 16.86 -0.22
N THR A 135 22.99 17.03 0.83
CA THR A 135 23.51 17.37 2.17
C THR A 135 23.67 16.10 3.00
N THR A 136 24.50 16.15 4.03
CA THR A 136 24.66 15.01 4.97
C THR A 136 23.33 14.57 5.54
N LEU A 137 22.45 15.52 5.87
CA LEU A 137 21.13 15.26 6.43
C LEU A 137 20.21 14.59 5.39
N SER A 138 20.18 15.06 4.15
CA SER A 138 19.38 14.43 3.08
C SER A 138 19.85 13.03 2.75
N ALA A 139 21.17 12.78 2.77
CA ALA A 139 21.74 11.46 2.58
C ALA A 139 21.35 10.48 3.70
N LEU A 140 21.36 10.95 4.97
CA LEU A 140 20.90 10.14 6.10
C LEU A 140 19.41 9.80 6.01
N PHE A 141 18.56 10.76 5.68
CA PHE A 141 17.14 10.49 5.47
C PHE A 141 16.88 9.54 4.30
N TYR A 142 17.62 9.70 3.21
CA TYR A 142 17.53 8.78 2.08
C TYR A 142 17.95 7.36 2.48
N ALA A 143 19.07 7.20 3.18
CA ALA A 143 19.52 5.91 3.69
C ALA A 143 18.47 5.28 4.64
N TYR A 144 17.86 6.08 5.53
CA TYR A 144 16.78 5.64 6.41
C TYR A 144 15.57 5.13 5.62
N ILE A 145 15.12 5.87 4.61
CA ILE A 145 13.97 5.48 3.76
C ILE A 145 14.29 4.17 3.03
N VAL A 146 15.50 4.04 2.47
CA VAL A 146 15.89 2.82 1.73
C VAL A 146 16.00 1.61 2.66
N VAL A 147 16.66 1.75 3.80
CA VAL A 147 16.92 0.61 4.69
C VAL A 147 15.68 0.29 5.53
N VAL A 148 15.15 1.26 6.26
CA VAL A 148 14.05 1.02 7.21
C VAL A 148 12.69 1.08 6.50
N GLY A 149 12.45 2.16 5.74
CA GLY A 149 11.18 2.39 5.06
C GLY A 149 10.94 1.42 3.91
N THR A 150 11.97 0.86 3.29
CA THR A 150 11.79 -0.05 2.15
C THR A 150 12.23 -1.47 2.50
N LEU A 151 13.51 -1.73 2.73
CA LEU A 151 14.02 -3.10 2.88
C LEU A 151 13.41 -3.81 4.10
N VAL A 152 13.49 -3.22 5.29
CA VAL A 152 12.97 -3.82 6.53
C VAL A 152 11.45 -3.95 6.45
N SER A 153 10.75 -2.92 5.99
CA SER A 153 9.29 -2.91 5.88
C SER A 153 8.79 -4.00 4.93
N PHE A 154 9.42 -4.15 3.76
CA PHE A 154 9.07 -5.23 2.83
C PHE A 154 9.40 -6.63 3.37
N LEU A 155 10.53 -6.80 4.07
CA LEU A 155 10.86 -8.07 4.72
C LEU A 155 9.79 -8.46 5.76
N LEU A 156 9.37 -7.51 6.58
CA LEU A 156 8.32 -7.74 7.59
C LEU A 156 6.97 -8.03 6.93
N TYR A 157 6.59 -7.22 5.93
CA TYR A 157 5.35 -7.40 5.19
C TYR A 157 5.27 -8.76 4.51
N VAL A 158 6.28 -9.14 3.73
CA VAL A 158 6.31 -10.43 3.02
C VAL A 158 6.40 -11.60 4.01
N SER A 159 7.09 -11.42 5.16
CA SER A 159 7.10 -12.42 6.24
C SER A 159 5.71 -12.65 6.83
N SER A 160 4.92 -11.59 7.00
CA SER A 160 3.55 -11.69 7.53
C SER A 160 2.62 -12.51 6.64
N LEU A 161 2.85 -12.52 5.32
CA LEU A 161 2.07 -13.32 4.36
C LEU A 161 2.21 -14.84 4.57
N LYS A 162 3.18 -15.30 5.39
CA LYS A 162 3.23 -16.68 5.84
C LYS A 162 2.25 -17.00 6.96
N MET A 163 1.80 -15.98 7.68
CA MET A 163 0.98 -16.10 8.89
C MET A 163 -0.48 -15.69 8.66
N ILE A 164 -0.70 -14.73 7.76
CA ILE A 164 -2.02 -14.16 7.48
C ILE A 164 -2.34 -14.21 5.99
N SER A 165 -3.63 -14.09 5.65
CA SER A 165 -4.07 -14.06 4.25
C SER A 165 -3.64 -12.75 3.56
N ALA A 166 -3.49 -12.80 2.21
CA ALA A 166 -3.19 -11.61 1.41
C ALA A 166 -4.25 -10.51 1.58
N THR A 167 -5.53 -10.90 1.72
CA THR A 167 -6.64 -9.98 2.00
C THR A 167 -6.46 -9.31 3.36
N SER A 168 -6.12 -10.07 4.41
CA SER A 168 -5.87 -9.50 5.74
C SER A 168 -4.66 -8.57 5.74
N ALA A 169 -3.57 -8.96 5.06
CA ALA A 169 -2.37 -8.12 4.94
C ALA A 169 -2.68 -6.79 4.22
N SER A 170 -3.43 -6.83 3.11
CA SER A 170 -3.81 -5.61 2.39
C SER A 170 -4.76 -4.70 3.18
N LEU A 171 -5.65 -5.26 4.01
CA LEU A 171 -6.47 -4.47 4.92
C LEU A 171 -5.65 -3.81 6.03
N LEU A 172 -4.65 -4.52 6.57
CA LEU A 172 -3.72 -3.95 7.55
C LEU A 172 -2.89 -2.80 6.96
N SER A 173 -2.58 -2.82 5.66
CA SER A 173 -1.90 -1.71 4.99
C SER A 173 -2.68 -0.40 5.01
N CYS A 174 -4.00 -0.43 5.27
CA CYS A 174 -4.80 0.78 5.48
C CYS A 174 -4.43 1.58 6.76
N PHE A 175 -3.55 1.03 7.62
CA PHE A 175 -2.94 1.79 8.70
C PHE A 175 -1.91 2.82 8.22
N GLU A 176 -1.40 2.67 7.00
CA GLU A 176 -0.38 3.57 6.44
C GLU A 176 -0.83 5.04 6.46
N PRO A 177 -2.01 5.43 5.94
CA PRO A 177 -2.47 6.82 6.01
C PRO A 177 -2.66 7.33 7.43
N ILE A 178 -3.11 6.48 8.37
CA ILE A 178 -3.23 6.90 9.78
C ILE A 178 -1.87 7.20 10.36
N THR A 179 -0.90 6.33 10.12
CA THR A 179 0.46 6.51 10.62
C THR A 179 1.06 7.80 10.07
N ALA A 180 0.82 8.10 8.79
CA ALA A 180 1.24 9.35 8.16
C ALA A 180 0.61 10.58 8.83
N VAL A 181 -0.70 10.55 9.12
CA VAL A 181 -1.40 11.64 9.84
C VAL A 181 -0.84 11.81 11.25
N VAL A 182 -0.73 10.73 12.02
CA VAL A 182 -0.22 10.77 13.41
C VAL A 182 1.20 11.36 13.44
N LEU A 183 2.08 10.93 12.55
CA LEU A 183 3.44 11.46 12.46
C LEU A 183 3.46 12.91 12.00
N SER A 184 2.60 13.32 11.07
CA SER A 184 2.49 14.71 10.63
C SER A 184 2.06 15.62 11.77
N VAL A 185 1.09 15.21 12.59
CA VAL A 185 0.66 15.96 13.77
C VAL A 185 1.77 16.00 14.82
N ALA A 186 2.36 14.83 15.13
CA ALA A 186 3.32 14.72 16.23
C ALA A 186 4.68 15.37 15.93
N LEU A 187 5.17 15.27 14.69
CA LEU A 187 6.51 15.72 14.32
C LEU A 187 6.52 17.07 13.60
N LEU A 188 5.47 17.37 12.83
CA LEU A 188 5.40 18.58 12.03
C LEU A 188 4.40 19.60 12.59
N GLY A 189 3.66 19.29 13.67
CA GLY A 189 2.64 20.15 14.24
C GLY A 189 1.46 20.43 13.30
N ALA A 190 1.22 19.55 12.31
CA ALA A 190 0.13 19.72 11.36
C ALA A 190 -1.24 19.69 12.08
N PRO A 191 -2.20 20.56 11.73
CA PRO A 191 -3.53 20.54 12.34
C PRO A 191 -4.26 19.24 11.93
N LEU A 192 -4.84 18.57 12.93
CA LEU A 192 -5.70 17.41 12.70
C LEU A 192 -7.09 17.87 12.31
N THR A 193 -7.56 17.45 11.13
CA THR A 193 -8.93 17.73 10.71
C THR A 193 -9.93 16.74 11.31
N PRO A 194 -11.23 17.13 11.51
CA PRO A 194 -12.25 16.21 11.96
C PRO A 194 -12.41 14.99 11.06
N ALA A 195 -12.26 15.16 9.74
CA ALA A 195 -12.34 14.08 8.76
C ALA A 195 -11.21 13.06 8.94
N GLU A 196 -9.96 13.52 9.18
CA GLU A 196 -8.82 12.64 9.49
C GLU A 196 -9.05 11.86 10.80
N GLY A 197 -9.62 12.51 11.81
CA GLY A 197 -9.99 11.86 13.07
C GLY A 197 -11.03 10.77 12.90
N VAL A 198 -12.12 11.06 12.18
CA VAL A 198 -13.16 10.06 11.85
C VAL A 198 -12.59 8.93 11.01
N GLY A 199 -11.82 9.25 9.97
CA GLY A 199 -11.14 8.25 9.14
C GLY A 199 -10.25 7.32 9.96
N GLY A 200 -9.47 7.87 10.90
CA GLY A 200 -8.65 7.09 11.83
C GLY A 200 -9.48 6.10 12.65
N VAL A 201 -10.59 6.53 13.24
CA VAL A 201 -11.50 5.65 13.98
C VAL A 201 -12.06 4.54 13.09
N LEU A 202 -12.42 4.84 11.84
CA LEU A 202 -12.94 3.84 10.90
C LEU A 202 -11.89 2.78 10.54
N VAL A 203 -10.60 3.14 10.37
CA VAL A 203 -9.55 2.14 10.15
C VAL A 203 -9.39 1.24 11.38
N PHE A 204 -9.36 1.83 12.59
CA PHE A 204 -9.32 1.02 13.81
C PHE A 204 -10.51 0.07 13.91
N ALA A 205 -11.72 0.54 13.58
CA ALA A 205 -12.92 -0.29 13.56
C ALA A 205 -12.80 -1.43 12.53
N ALA A 206 -12.30 -1.15 11.32
CA ALA A 206 -12.07 -2.14 10.28
C ALA A 206 -11.08 -3.22 10.73
N VAL A 207 -9.97 -2.82 11.33
CA VAL A 207 -8.95 -3.76 11.83
C VAL A 207 -9.44 -4.53 13.04
N TRP A 208 -10.15 -3.89 13.97
CA TRP A 208 -10.75 -4.58 15.10
C TRP A 208 -11.78 -5.62 14.65
N LEU A 209 -12.63 -5.28 13.68
CA LEU A 209 -13.58 -6.20 13.07
C LEU A 209 -12.88 -7.39 12.40
N LEU A 210 -11.75 -7.15 11.74
CA LEU A 210 -10.91 -8.18 11.14
C LEU A 210 -10.26 -9.07 12.20
N ALA A 211 -9.68 -8.48 13.26
CA ALA A 211 -8.98 -9.18 14.34
C ALA A 211 -9.93 -9.97 15.25
N SER A 212 -11.17 -9.51 15.40
CA SER A 212 -12.23 -10.22 16.14
C SER A 212 -12.64 -11.54 15.48
N ARG A 213 -12.03 -11.89 14.36
CA ARG A 213 -12.06 -13.21 13.79
C ARG A 213 -11.36 -14.16 14.77
N LYS A 214 -12.12 -15.03 15.46
CA LYS A 214 -11.55 -16.30 15.94
C LYS A 214 -11.09 -17.02 14.67
N GLU A 215 -9.81 -16.99 14.39
CA GLU A 215 -9.25 -17.90 13.39
C GLU A 215 -9.60 -19.29 13.88
N ALA A 216 -10.49 -19.95 13.17
CA ALA A 216 -10.52 -21.40 13.22
C ALA A 216 -9.13 -21.81 12.69
N LEU A 217 -8.20 -22.00 13.63
CA LEU A 217 -6.97 -22.72 13.43
C LEU A 217 -7.39 -24.14 13.05
N ALA A 218 -7.45 -24.43 11.77
CA ALA A 218 -7.48 -25.76 11.21
C ALA A 218 -6.16 -26.00 10.51
#